data_e2cf26b528ab5a139638d3a82968a1ae
#
_entry.id   e2cf26b528ab5a139638d3a82968a1ae
#
_cell.length_a   1.000
_cell.length_b   1.000
_cell.length_c   1.000
_cell.angle_alpha   90.00
_cell.angle_beta   90.00
_cell.angle_gamma   90.00
#
_symmetry.space_group_name_H-M   'P 1'
#
loop_
_entity.id
_entity.type
_entity.pdbx_description
1 polymer ?
#
loop_
_entity_poly.entity_id
_entity_poly.type
_entity_poly.pdbx_seq_one_letter_code
_entity_poly.pdbx_strand_id
1 'polypeptide(L)'
;MKNTTILILLVWVAHLSVNATDNLRIPDLRTLSLGSGGVTETPLYNPALLALRTQNRFYANYYNRYSVSELATVSGGFYYRNKVIPAGIEITSFGYDEYRESLFRFSMGKQIAEKWALGVAFQYALLQSELFEESSGRISADIGIVYRPVENVSTGLSILHFPSVQTGDKNIDNRHIASYSVLFGFNWDIINTVLITGTLENSEEETVTGSFGMEYRPFDEFKIRTGIRTAPLRPSLGAGYRIAGFDVDIGMVYHAVLGVSMGIGIAFSF
;
A
#
# COMPACT_ATOMS: atom_id res chain seq x y z
N MET A 1 -37.99 -13.32 17.56
CA MET A 1 -36.65 -13.98 17.32
C MET A 1 -35.84 -13.34 16.17
N LYS A 2 -36.43 -12.81 15.09
CA LYS A 2 -35.68 -12.17 13.98
C LYS A 2 -34.92 -10.89 14.37
N ASN A 3 -35.44 -10.09 15.29
CA ASN A 3 -34.84 -8.81 15.67
C ASN A 3 -33.64 -8.94 16.60
N THR A 4 -33.57 -10.02 17.37
CA THR A 4 -32.46 -10.29 18.30
C THR A 4 -31.20 -10.73 17.55
N THR A 5 -31.35 -11.46 16.44
CA THR A 5 -30.23 -11.90 15.60
C THR A 5 -29.55 -10.73 14.89
N ILE A 6 -30.34 -9.72 14.44
CA ILE A 6 -29.83 -8.51 13.80
C ILE A 6 -29.07 -7.64 14.83
N LEU A 7 -29.56 -7.58 16.07
CA LEU A 7 -28.90 -6.84 17.14
C LEU A 7 -27.55 -7.47 17.56
N ILE A 8 -27.47 -8.79 17.58
CA ILE A 8 -26.23 -9.53 17.86
C ILE A 8 -25.23 -9.34 16.71
N LEU A 9 -25.66 -9.33 15.45
CA LEU A 9 -24.80 -9.04 14.30
C LEU A 9 -24.26 -7.59 14.33
N LEU A 10 -25.09 -6.63 14.73
CA LEU A 10 -24.70 -5.21 14.88
C LEU A 10 -23.74 -4.99 16.07
N VAL A 11 -23.89 -5.73 17.17
CA VAL A 11 -22.99 -5.67 18.32
C VAL A 11 -21.63 -6.32 18.01
N TRP A 12 -21.59 -7.35 17.15
CA TRP A 12 -20.31 -7.96 16.69
C TRP A 12 -19.50 -7.05 15.79
N VAL A 13 -20.14 -6.13 15.04
CA VAL A 13 -19.47 -5.15 14.21
C VAL A 13 -18.87 -3.99 15.04
N ALA A 14 -19.26 -3.82 16.30
CA ALA A 14 -18.88 -2.69 17.16
C ALA A 14 -17.59 -2.91 17.98
N HIS A 15 -16.89 -4.03 17.87
CA HIS A 15 -15.55 -4.18 18.41
C HIS A 15 -14.52 -3.55 17.44
N LEU A 16 -14.52 -2.22 17.39
CA LEU A 16 -13.49 -1.45 16.71
C LEU A 16 -12.22 -1.48 17.58
N SER A 17 -11.36 -2.45 17.36
CA SER A 17 -9.99 -2.37 17.83
C SER A 17 -9.32 -1.24 17.07
N VAL A 18 -8.94 -0.17 17.76
CA VAL A 18 -8.07 0.89 17.20
C VAL A 18 -6.65 0.32 17.27
N ASN A 19 -6.24 -0.35 16.21
CA ASN A 19 -4.87 -0.83 16.08
C ASN A 19 -4.03 0.23 15.34
N ALA A 20 -2.76 0.35 15.70
CA ALA A 20 -1.82 1.23 15.03
C ALA A 20 -1.68 0.82 13.56
N THR A 21 -1.88 1.74 12.66
CA THR A 21 -1.68 1.51 11.23
C THR A 21 -0.18 1.56 10.93
N ASP A 22 0.33 0.67 10.10
CA ASP A 22 1.68 0.73 9.57
C ASP A 22 1.90 2.09 8.87
N ASN A 23 2.72 2.94 9.49
CA ASN A 23 2.95 4.31 9.05
C ASN A 23 3.82 4.38 7.81
N LEU A 24 4.66 3.38 7.60
CA LEU A 24 5.64 3.31 6.53
C LEU A 24 5.06 2.70 5.24
N ARG A 25 3.98 1.92 5.37
CA ARG A 25 3.36 1.23 4.24
C ARG A 25 2.21 2.05 3.64
N ILE A 26 2.51 3.29 3.28
CA ILE A 26 1.58 4.14 2.55
C ILE A 26 1.76 3.91 1.05
N PRO A 27 0.75 3.36 0.35
CA PRO A 27 0.83 3.17 -1.09
C PRO A 27 0.85 4.50 -1.83
N ASP A 28 1.10 4.43 -3.12
CA ASP A 28 0.88 5.59 -3.99
C ASP A 28 -0.58 6.09 -3.92
N LEU A 29 -0.80 7.36 -4.29
CA LEU A 29 -2.10 8.01 -4.14
C LEU A 29 -3.20 7.38 -5.01
N ARG A 30 -2.81 6.72 -6.12
CA ARG A 30 -3.73 5.94 -6.93
C ARG A 30 -4.30 4.77 -6.13
N THR A 31 -3.43 3.95 -5.56
CA THR A 31 -3.81 2.78 -4.75
C THR A 31 -4.57 3.19 -3.49
N LEU A 32 -4.15 4.29 -2.84
CA LEU A 32 -4.84 4.83 -1.67
C LEU A 32 -6.29 5.20 -2.00
N SER A 33 -6.51 5.84 -3.15
CA SER A 33 -7.84 6.24 -3.62
C SER A 33 -8.73 5.05 -4.01
N LEU A 34 -8.14 3.88 -4.23
CA LEU A 34 -8.82 2.61 -4.54
C LEU A 34 -9.07 1.74 -3.29
N GLY A 35 -9.08 2.34 -2.10
CA GLY A 35 -9.32 1.64 -0.84
C GLY A 35 -8.06 1.07 -0.20
N SER A 36 -6.86 1.45 -0.66
CA SER A 36 -5.56 1.06 -0.08
C SER A 36 -5.26 -0.45 -0.13
N GLY A 37 -5.88 -1.21 -1.03
CA GLY A 37 -5.65 -2.66 -1.18
C GLY A 37 -4.27 -2.96 -1.74
N GLY A 38 -4.05 -2.75 -2.99
CA GLY A 38 -2.76 -2.62 -3.66
C GLY A 38 -1.98 -3.85 -4.04
N VAL A 39 -2.38 -5.06 -3.67
CA VAL A 39 -1.61 -6.30 -3.97
C VAL A 39 -1.46 -6.59 -5.47
N THR A 40 -2.32 -6.01 -6.30
CA THR A 40 -2.26 -6.05 -7.77
C THR A 40 -1.99 -4.68 -8.40
N GLU A 41 -1.73 -3.63 -7.58
CA GLU A 41 -1.60 -2.24 -7.97
C GLU A 41 -0.16 -1.72 -7.87
N THR A 42 0.49 -1.97 -6.75
CA THR A 42 1.78 -1.35 -6.42
C THR A 42 2.85 -2.37 -6.02
N PRO A 43 4.11 -2.20 -6.49
CA PRO A 43 5.24 -3.02 -6.06
C PRO A 43 5.51 -2.95 -4.56
N LEU A 44 5.08 -1.89 -3.87
CA LEU A 44 5.18 -1.79 -2.41
C LEU A 44 4.45 -2.96 -1.71
N TYR A 45 3.31 -3.39 -2.24
CA TYR A 45 2.54 -4.51 -1.67
C TYR A 45 2.83 -5.85 -2.36
N ASN A 46 3.35 -5.83 -3.59
CA ASN A 46 3.68 -7.07 -4.31
C ASN A 46 4.88 -6.85 -5.25
N PRO A 47 6.08 -7.25 -4.86
CA PRO A 47 7.29 -7.04 -5.65
C PRO A 47 7.24 -7.73 -7.03
N ALA A 48 6.40 -8.74 -7.24
CA ALA A 48 6.21 -9.39 -8.54
C ALA A 48 5.69 -8.43 -9.63
N LEU A 49 5.02 -7.34 -9.25
CA LEU A 49 4.52 -6.32 -10.18
C LEU A 49 5.63 -5.57 -10.92
N LEU A 50 6.86 -5.59 -10.40
CA LEU A 50 8.04 -5.05 -11.12
C LEU A 50 8.27 -5.77 -12.44
N ALA A 51 8.06 -7.08 -12.49
CA ALA A 51 8.23 -7.88 -13.69
C ALA A 51 7.28 -7.49 -14.84
N LEU A 52 6.17 -6.85 -14.51
CA LEU A 52 5.11 -6.47 -15.46
C LEU A 52 5.25 -5.01 -15.94
N ARG A 53 6.22 -4.26 -15.41
CA ARG A 53 6.43 -2.87 -15.82
C ARG A 53 7.08 -2.77 -17.20
N THR A 54 6.55 -1.87 -18.00
CA THR A 54 7.02 -1.64 -19.39
C THR A 54 8.00 -0.48 -19.50
N GLN A 55 8.08 0.38 -18.49
CA GLN A 55 8.90 1.61 -18.46
C GLN A 55 9.60 1.78 -17.11
N ASN A 56 10.71 2.51 -17.11
CA ASN A 56 11.29 3.05 -15.89
C ASN A 56 10.33 4.05 -15.27
N ARG A 57 10.36 4.20 -13.93
CA ARG A 57 9.47 5.14 -13.25
C ARG A 57 10.15 5.72 -12.01
N PHE A 58 10.21 7.04 -11.93
CA PHE A 58 10.42 7.78 -10.70
C PHE A 58 9.07 8.16 -10.11
N TYR A 59 8.97 8.19 -8.79
CA TYR A 59 7.78 8.72 -8.12
C TYR A 59 8.15 9.37 -6.78
N ALA A 60 7.29 10.30 -6.35
CA ALA A 60 7.30 10.88 -5.03
C ALA A 60 5.86 11.11 -4.58
N ASN A 61 5.59 10.85 -3.30
CA ASN A 61 4.29 11.06 -2.70
C ASN A 61 4.44 11.81 -1.38
N TYR A 62 3.48 12.66 -1.10
CA TYR A 62 3.24 13.29 0.19
C TYR A 62 1.84 12.89 0.66
N TYR A 63 1.71 12.39 1.85
CA TYR A 63 0.43 12.03 2.45
C TYR A 63 0.36 12.53 3.88
N ASN A 64 -0.66 13.34 4.18
CA ASN A 64 -0.91 13.89 5.50
C ASN A 64 -2.14 13.20 6.11
N ARG A 65 -1.93 12.57 7.28
CA ARG A 65 -3.01 11.90 7.99
C ARG A 65 -3.77 12.89 8.85
N TYR A 66 -5.09 12.86 8.72
CA TYR A 66 -6.04 13.60 9.56
C TYR A 66 -5.79 15.12 9.60
N SER A 67 -5.11 15.65 8.58
CA SER A 67 -4.70 17.06 8.50
C SER A 67 -3.77 17.50 9.64
N VAL A 68 -3.03 16.57 10.25
CA VAL A 68 -2.04 16.80 11.30
C VAL A 68 -0.65 16.75 10.68
N SER A 69 0.12 17.84 10.79
CA SER A 69 1.44 17.98 10.13
C SER A 69 2.45 16.93 10.58
N GLU A 70 2.42 16.58 11.85
CA GLU A 70 3.30 15.62 12.52
C GLU A 70 3.04 14.17 12.04
N LEU A 71 1.87 13.93 11.45
CA LEU A 71 1.48 12.63 10.91
C LEU A 71 1.67 12.54 9.39
N ALA A 72 2.58 13.33 8.84
CA ALA A 72 2.89 13.30 7.43
C ALA A 72 3.83 12.14 7.08
N THR A 73 3.57 11.52 5.92
CA THR A 73 4.44 10.52 5.30
C THR A 73 4.92 11.06 3.95
N VAL A 74 6.22 11.00 3.75
CA VAL A 74 6.87 11.28 2.45
C VAL A 74 7.45 9.98 1.94
N SER A 75 7.17 9.63 0.70
CA SER A 75 7.78 8.47 0.06
C SER A 75 8.24 8.79 -1.35
N GLY A 76 9.24 8.07 -1.80
CA GLY A 76 9.74 8.16 -3.16
C GLY A 76 10.50 6.92 -3.57
N GLY A 77 10.63 6.73 -4.87
CA GLY A 77 11.34 5.58 -5.35
C GLY A 77 11.61 5.62 -6.85
N PHE A 78 12.37 4.63 -7.25
CA PHE A 78 12.73 4.41 -8.65
C PHE A 78 12.53 2.93 -9.00
N TYR A 79 11.77 2.67 -10.04
CA TYR A 79 11.60 1.36 -10.64
C TYR A 79 12.37 1.29 -11.96
N TYR A 80 13.33 0.40 -12.00
CA TYR A 80 14.17 0.14 -13.16
C TYR A 80 13.65 -1.05 -13.95
N ARG A 81 13.20 -0.77 -15.17
CA ARG A 81 12.83 -1.82 -16.11
C ARG A 81 14.09 -2.46 -16.70
N ASN A 82 14.24 -3.76 -16.51
CA ASN A 82 15.32 -4.55 -17.05
C ASN A 82 14.74 -5.81 -17.70
N LYS A 83 15.32 -6.27 -18.81
CA LYS A 83 14.89 -7.50 -19.50
C LYS A 83 15.20 -8.78 -18.70
N VAL A 84 16.17 -8.72 -17.78
CA VAL A 84 16.62 -9.88 -17.00
C VAL A 84 15.93 -9.92 -15.65
N ILE A 85 16.10 -8.88 -14.85
CA ILE A 85 15.53 -8.75 -13.48
C ILE A 85 15.18 -7.29 -13.25
N PRO A 86 13.93 -6.86 -13.49
CA PRO A 86 13.46 -5.55 -13.05
C PRO A 86 13.63 -5.38 -11.56
N ALA A 87 14.03 -4.18 -11.14
CA ALA A 87 14.33 -3.87 -9.75
C ALA A 87 13.73 -2.52 -9.33
N GLY A 88 13.63 -2.29 -8.03
CA GLY A 88 13.15 -1.04 -7.46
C GLY A 88 13.84 -0.69 -6.16
N ILE A 89 13.99 0.60 -5.92
CA ILE A 89 14.41 1.17 -4.64
C ILE A 89 13.33 2.13 -4.17
N GLU A 90 13.02 2.10 -2.87
CA GLU A 90 11.97 2.90 -2.25
C GLU A 90 12.47 3.42 -0.91
N ILE A 91 12.13 4.66 -0.60
CA ILE A 91 12.42 5.30 0.67
C ILE A 91 11.12 5.92 1.16
N THR A 92 10.80 5.69 2.43
CA THR A 92 9.64 6.31 3.09
C THR A 92 10.08 6.88 4.42
N SER A 93 9.57 8.04 4.78
CA SER A 93 9.75 8.67 6.08
C SER A 93 8.39 9.16 6.60
N PHE A 94 8.11 8.84 7.84
CA PHE A 94 6.90 9.27 8.58
C PHE A 94 7.32 9.98 9.86
N GLY A 95 6.55 10.99 10.25
CA GLY A 95 6.67 11.64 11.55
C GLY A 95 7.38 12.98 11.49
N TYR A 96 7.95 13.38 12.62
CA TYR A 96 8.52 14.69 12.91
C TYR A 96 9.83 14.55 13.71
N ASP A 97 10.39 15.64 14.22
CA ASP A 97 11.76 15.62 14.78
C ASP A 97 11.87 14.72 16.03
N GLU A 98 10.87 14.71 16.92
CA GLU A 98 10.88 13.93 18.16
C GLU A 98 10.48 12.45 17.94
N TYR A 99 9.82 12.12 16.82
CA TYR A 99 9.41 10.76 16.48
C TYR A 99 9.46 10.56 14.96
N ARG A 100 10.32 9.67 14.50
CA ARG A 100 10.50 9.38 13.08
C ARG A 100 10.61 7.89 12.81
N GLU A 101 9.84 7.44 11.84
CA GLU A 101 9.99 6.12 11.23
C GLU A 101 10.55 6.28 9.81
N SER A 102 11.49 5.45 9.43
CA SER A 102 12.09 5.46 8.09
C SER A 102 12.16 4.06 7.52
N LEU A 103 11.88 3.91 6.22
CA LEU A 103 11.94 2.65 5.49
C LEU A 103 12.87 2.79 4.29
N PHE A 104 13.79 1.84 4.15
CA PHE A 104 14.61 1.63 2.97
C PHE A 104 14.25 0.26 2.40
N ARG A 105 13.83 0.20 1.14
CA ARG A 105 13.38 -1.03 0.51
C ARG A 105 14.05 -1.22 -0.85
N PHE A 106 14.53 -2.43 -1.10
CA PHE A 106 15.01 -2.90 -2.38
C PHE A 106 14.15 -4.08 -2.83
N SER A 107 13.66 -4.03 -4.05
CA SER A 107 12.74 -5.03 -4.60
C SER A 107 13.16 -5.50 -5.98
N MET A 108 12.86 -6.75 -6.30
CA MET A 108 13.12 -7.38 -7.58
C MET A 108 11.92 -8.23 -8.00
N GLY A 109 11.67 -8.28 -9.32
CA GLY A 109 10.62 -9.12 -9.87
C GLY A 109 11.08 -9.83 -11.12
N LYS A 110 10.50 -11.00 -11.42
CA LYS A 110 10.78 -11.75 -12.65
C LYS A 110 9.53 -12.45 -13.16
N GLN A 111 9.28 -12.32 -14.45
CA GLN A 111 8.31 -13.15 -15.14
C GLN A 111 8.89 -14.55 -15.36
N ILE A 112 8.28 -15.56 -14.74
CA ILE A 112 8.75 -16.94 -14.74
C ILE A 112 8.04 -17.81 -15.79
N ALA A 113 6.84 -17.38 -16.21
CA ALA A 113 6.07 -17.96 -17.30
C ALA A 113 5.19 -16.88 -17.93
N GLU A 114 4.53 -17.17 -19.05
CA GLU A 114 3.69 -16.22 -19.79
C GLU A 114 2.68 -15.49 -18.88
N LYS A 115 2.08 -16.23 -17.95
CA LYS A 115 1.01 -15.73 -17.05
C LYS A 115 1.44 -15.52 -15.61
N TRP A 116 2.70 -15.82 -15.26
CA TRP A 116 3.18 -15.84 -13.87
C TRP A 116 4.39 -14.94 -13.67
N ALA A 117 4.33 -14.13 -12.66
CA ALA A 117 5.46 -13.34 -12.17
C ALA A 117 5.69 -13.60 -10.68
N LEU A 118 6.96 -13.64 -10.27
CA LEU A 118 7.42 -13.70 -8.87
C LEU A 118 8.22 -12.46 -8.54
N GLY A 119 8.24 -12.11 -7.26
CA GLY A 119 9.07 -11.01 -6.77
C GLY A 119 9.44 -11.20 -5.31
N VAL A 120 10.56 -10.58 -4.95
CA VAL A 120 11.06 -10.51 -3.58
C VAL A 120 11.44 -9.07 -3.26
N ALA A 121 11.34 -8.69 -2.00
CA ALA A 121 11.89 -7.43 -1.53
C ALA A 121 12.60 -7.64 -0.20
N PHE A 122 13.60 -6.80 0.06
CA PHE A 122 14.32 -6.70 1.32
C PHE A 122 14.19 -5.27 1.82
N GLN A 123 13.98 -5.11 3.11
CA GLN A 123 13.75 -3.80 3.68
C GLN A 123 14.35 -3.67 5.06
N TYR A 124 14.71 -2.43 5.37
CA TYR A 124 15.16 -2.00 6.68
C TYR A 124 14.26 -0.85 7.14
N ALA A 125 13.52 -1.09 8.21
CA ALA A 125 12.71 -0.08 8.88
C ALA A 125 13.46 0.38 10.14
N LEU A 126 13.48 1.69 10.39
CA LEU A 126 14.16 2.33 11.51
C LEU A 126 13.18 3.21 12.28
N LEU A 127 13.15 3.05 13.59
CA LEU A 127 12.41 3.87 14.54
C LEU A 127 13.38 4.71 15.38
N GLN A 128 13.17 6.01 15.36
CA GLN A 128 13.91 6.98 16.15
C GLN A 128 12.92 7.82 16.97
N SER A 129 13.20 8.02 18.26
CA SER A 129 12.41 8.90 19.11
C SER A 129 13.30 9.50 20.17
N GLU A 130 13.03 10.75 20.56
CA GLU A 130 13.72 11.40 21.70
C GLU A 130 13.45 10.72 23.04
N LEU A 131 12.42 9.87 23.11
CA LEU A 131 12.13 9.08 24.31
C LEU A 131 13.10 7.90 24.49
N PHE A 132 13.90 7.55 23.49
CA PHE A 132 14.83 6.44 23.52
C PHE A 132 16.26 6.93 23.33
N GLU A 133 17.20 6.41 24.13
CA GLU A 133 18.62 6.73 24.00
C GLU A 133 19.23 6.17 22.70
N GLU A 134 18.69 5.08 22.21
CA GLU A 134 19.14 4.40 20.99
C GLU A 134 17.97 4.17 20.01
N SER A 135 18.29 4.09 18.73
CA SER A 135 17.31 3.75 17.71
C SER A 135 17.06 2.23 17.66
N SER A 136 15.84 1.85 17.29
CA SER A 136 15.46 0.47 17.07
C SER A 136 15.06 0.24 15.61
N GLY A 137 15.49 -0.86 15.01
CA GLY A 137 15.21 -1.17 13.62
C GLY A 137 14.70 -2.59 13.41
N ARG A 138 14.21 -2.85 12.19
CA ARG A 138 13.83 -4.20 11.74
C ARG A 138 14.32 -4.43 10.32
N ILE A 139 14.91 -5.60 10.11
CA ILE A 139 15.19 -6.12 8.77
C ILE A 139 14.10 -7.15 8.46
N SER A 140 13.48 -7.04 7.29
CA SER A 140 12.46 -7.99 6.86
C SER A 140 12.49 -8.22 5.35
N ALA A 141 11.79 -9.26 4.92
CA ALA A 141 11.64 -9.61 3.51
C ALA A 141 10.17 -9.75 3.13
N ASP A 142 9.88 -9.52 1.85
CA ASP A 142 8.58 -9.77 1.24
C ASP A 142 8.73 -10.75 0.09
N ILE A 143 7.69 -11.53 -0.15
CA ILE A 143 7.55 -12.37 -1.33
C ILE A 143 6.18 -12.12 -1.96
N GLY A 144 6.12 -12.05 -3.28
CA GLY A 144 4.88 -11.86 -4.00
C GLY A 144 4.81 -12.69 -5.27
N ILE A 145 3.59 -13.02 -5.65
CA ILE A 145 3.27 -13.70 -6.91
C ILE A 145 2.10 -12.98 -7.58
N VAL A 146 2.14 -12.88 -8.90
CA VAL A 146 1.04 -12.37 -9.72
C VAL A 146 0.72 -13.40 -10.79
N TYR A 147 -0.57 -13.67 -10.97
CA TYR A 147 -1.11 -14.52 -12.01
C TYR A 147 -2.07 -13.73 -12.91
N ARG A 148 -1.84 -13.77 -14.21
CA ARG A 148 -2.63 -13.10 -15.25
C ARG A 148 -3.25 -14.14 -16.17
N PRO A 149 -4.43 -14.68 -15.83
CA PRO A 149 -5.12 -15.70 -16.63
C PRO A 149 -5.46 -15.21 -18.04
N VAL A 150 -5.86 -13.94 -18.13
CA VAL A 150 -6.19 -13.20 -19.34
C VAL A 150 -5.67 -11.76 -19.22
N GLU A 151 -5.62 -11.01 -20.33
CA GLU A 151 -5.00 -9.68 -20.35
C GLU A 151 -5.68 -8.68 -19.42
N ASN A 152 -6.99 -8.77 -19.26
CA ASN A 152 -7.81 -7.85 -18.49
C ASN A 152 -8.05 -8.28 -17.03
N VAL A 153 -7.48 -9.40 -16.58
CA VAL A 153 -7.60 -9.90 -15.21
C VAL A 153 -6.23 -10.22 -14.64
N SER A 154 -5.93 -9.72 -13.47
CA SER A 154 -4.77 -10.13 -12.68
C SER A 154 -5.18 -10.47 -11.25
N THR A 155 -4.54 -11.48 -10.69
CA THR A 155 -4.65 -11.84 -9.28
C THR A 155 -3.27 -11.80 -8.63
N GLY A 156 -3.20 -11.44 -7.36
CA GLY A 156 -1.96 -11.34 -6.62
C GLY A 156 -2.09 -11.97 -5.24
N LEU A 157 -0.99 -12.57 -4.79
CA LEU A 157 -0.78 -13.00 -3.42
C LEU A 157 0.56 -12.44 -2.97
N SER A 158 0.62 -11.94 -1.75
CA SER A 158 1.86 -11.44 -1.16
C SER A 158 1.93 -11.75 0.32
N ILE A 159 3.14 -12.03 0.80
CA ILE A 159 3.49 -12.14 2.20
C ILE A 159 4.50 -11.05 2.47
N LEU A 160 4.18 -10.15 3.39
CA LEU A 160 4.98 -9.00 3.73
C LEU A 160 5.62 -9.18 5.10
N HIS A 161 6.84 -8.64 5.26
CA HIS A 161 7.60 -8.60 6.50
C HIS A 161 7.86 -9.99 7.12
N PHE A 162 8.09 -11.01 6.28
CA PHE A 162 8.42 -12.36 6.72
C PHE A 162 9.59 -12.98 5.93
N PRO A 163 10.70 -13.39 6.59
CA PRO A 163 10.96 -13.24 8.02
C PRO A 163 11.25 -11.79 8.43
N SER A 164 11.09 -11.49 9.72
CA SER A 164 11.39 -10.17 10.29
C SER A 164 12.26 -10.32 11.54
N VAL A 165 13.34 -9.54 11.62
CA VAL A 165 14.32 -9.59 12.71
C VAL A 165 14.58 -8.19 13.22
N GLN A 166 14.46 -8.01 14.54
CA GLN A 166 14.76 -6.73 15.22
C GLN A 166 16.27 -6.50 15.31
N THR A 167 16.67 -5.26 15.11
CA THR A 167 18.04 -4.76 15.25
C THR A 167 18.05 -3.53 16.18
N GLY A 168 19.23 -3.16 16.71
CA GLY A 168 19.37 -2.07 17.68
C GLY A 168 18.84 -2.45 19.07
N ASP A 169 18.27 -1.48 19.79
CA ASP A 169 17.75 -1.71 21.15
C ASP A 169 16.55 -2.67 21.10
N LYS A 170 16.69 -3.82 21.76
CA LYS A 170 15.67 -4.86 21.83
C LYS A 170 14.59 -4.62 22.90
N ASN A 171 14.79 -3.61 23.76
CA ASN A 171 13.80 -3.25 24.78
C ASN A 171 12.66 -2.40 24.19
N ILE A 172 12.87 -1.83 22.99
CA ILE A 172 11.87 -1.03 22.29
C ILE A 172 10.99 -1.95 21.46
N ASP A 173 9.68 -1.98 21.72
CA ASP A 173 8.73 -2.70 20.86
C ASP A 173 8.55 -1.93 19.54
N ASN A 174 9.11 -2.48 18.47
CA ASN A 174 9.07 -1.91 17.13
C ASN A 174 8.37 -2.83 16.10
N ARG A 175 7.50 -3.75 16.56
CA ARG A 175 6.79 -4.68 15.66
C ARG A 175 5.90 -3.95 14.66
N HIS A 176 5.31 -2.85 15.06
CA HIS A 176 4.41 -2.03 14.24
C HIS A 176 5.05 -1.45 12.97
N ILE A 177 6.40 -1.23 12.94
CA ILE A 177 7.07 -0.70 11.74
C ILE A 177 7.30 -1.74 10.63
N ALA A 178 7.08 -3.02 10.92
CA ALA A 178 7.18 -4.11 9.95
C ALA A 178 6.32 -5.30 10.38
N SER A 179 5.01 -5.09 10.48
CA SER A 179 4.04 -6.11 10.89
C SER A 179 3.82 -7.12 9.76
N TYR A 180 3.84 -8.42 10.12
CA TYR A 180 3.54 -9.49 9.18
C TYR A 180 2.14 -9.34 8.58
N SER A 181 2.03 -9.48 7.26
CA SER A 181 0.76 -9.42 6.55
C SER A 181 0.71 -10.39 5.38
N VAL A 182 -0.45 -10.99 5.15
CA VAL A 182 -0.77 -11.76 3.95
C VAL A 182 -1.87 -11.05 3.18
N LEU A 183 -1.62 -10.77 1.90
CA LEU A 183 -2.55 -10.09 1.02
C LEU A 183 -2.91 -10.99 -0.15
N PHE A 184 -4.21 -11.05 -0.45
CA PHE A 184 -4.73 -11.66 -1.67
C PHE A 184 -5.70 -10.71 -2.36
N GLY A 185 -5.62 -10.57 -3.68
CA GLY A 185 -6.52 -9.67 -4.38
C GLY A 185 -6.52 -9.85 -5.88
N PHE A 186 -7.33 -9.03 -6.53
CA PHE A 186 -7.52 -9.05 -7.97
C PHE A 186 -7.71 -7.66 -8.55
N ASN A 187 -7.39 -7.52 -9.82
CA ASN A 187 -7.77 -6.43 -10.72
C ASN A 187 -8.54 -6.99 -11.90
N TRP A 188 -9.57 -6.29 -12.29
CA TRP A 188 -10.35 -6.60 -13.49
C TRP A 188 -10.68 -5.33 -14.26
N ASP A 189 -10.09 -5.18 -15.44
CA ASP A 189 -10.50 -4.19 -16.43
C ASP A 189 -11.78 -4.72 -17.11
N ILE A 190 -12.96 -4.30 -16.61
CA ILE A 190 -14.26 -4.73 -17.15
C ILE A 190 -14.39 -4.27 -18.60
N ILE A 191 -14.03 -3.01 -18.82
CA ILE A 191 -13.88 -2.35 -20.12
C ILE A 191 -12.67 -1.43 -20.05
N ASN A 192 -12.17 -0.95 -21.18
CA ASN A 192 -10.98 -0.10 -21.24
C ASN A 192 -11.07 1.17 -20.34
N THR A 193 -12.30 1.62 -20.06
CA THR A 193 -12.55 2.81 -19.26
C THR A 193 -12.86 2.53 -17.78
N VAL A 194 -13.07 1.27 -17.38
CA VAL A 194 -13.47 0.90 -16.01
C VAL A 194 -12.64 -0.26 -15.51
N LEU A 195 -11.89 0.00 -14.44
CA LEU A 195 -11.18 -0.99 -13.63
C LEU A 195 -11.90 -1.16 -12.29
N ILE A 196 -12.02 -2.39 -11.83
CA ILE A 196 -12.32 -2.70 -10.43
C ILE A 196 -11.17 -3.48 -9.80
N THR A 197 -10.96 -3.27 -8.51
CA THR A 197 -9.94 -3.95 -7.72
C THR A 197 -10.51 -4.39 -6.38
N GLY A 198 -10.01 -5.50 -5.86
CA GLY A 198 -10.35 -5.98 -4.53
C GLY A 198 -9.16 -6.65 -3.87
N THR A 199 -8.99 -6.43 -2.57
CA THR A 199 -7.93 -7.03 -1.76
C THR A 199 -8.49 -7.47 -0.42
N LEU A 200 -8.08 -8.64 0.02
CA LEU A 200 -8.22 -9.13 1.40
C LEU A 200 -6.82 -9.13 2.02
N GLU A 201 -6.71 -8.60 3.21
CA GLU A 201 -5.49 -8.53 4.00
C GLU A 201 -5.74 -9.13 5.38
N ASN A 202 -4.84 -10.00 5.81
CA ASN A 202 -4.75 -10.50 7.17
C ASN A 202 -3.39 -10.10 7.73
N SER A 203 -3.37 -9.27 8.76
CA SER A 203 -2.13 -8.80 9.40
C SER A 203 -2.07 -9.24 10.87
N GLU A 204 -0.86 -9.16 11.45
CA GLU A 204 -0.65 -9.46 12.86
C GLU A 204 -1.37 -8.47 13.79
N GLU A 205 -1.51 -7.22 13.34
CA GLU A 205 -2.07 -6.13 14.14
C GLU A 205 -3.56 -5.91 13.91
N GLU A 206 -4.05 -6.21 12.72
CA GLU A 206 -5.45 -5.97 12.34
C GLU A 206 -6.16 -7.31 12.09
N THR A 207 -7.46 -7.36 12.42
CA THR A 207 -8.36 -8.40 11.91
C THR A 207 -8.39 -8.34 10.38
N VAL A 208 -8.87 -9.41 9.74
CA VAL A 208 -9.02 -9.45 8.28
C VAL A 208 -9.71 -8.19 7.75
N THR A 209 -9.02 -7.45 6.89
CA THR A 209 -9.54 -6.25 6.24
C THR A 209 -9.82 -6.53 4.77
N GLY A 210 -10.92 -5.97 4.27
CA GLY A 210 -11.27 -5.96 2.86
C GLY A 210 -11.11 -4.57 2.27
N SER A 211 -10.60 -4.49 1.05
CA SER A 211 -10.55 -3.25 0.27
C SER A 211 -11.22 -3.49 -1.08
N PHE A 212 -11.98 -2.52 -1.54
CA PHE A 212 -12.59 -2.52 -2.86
C PHE A 212 -12.43 -1.15 -3.50
N GLY A 213 -12.10 -1.10 -4.78
CA GLY A 213 -11.89 0.13 -5.52
C GLY A 213 -12.40 0.07 -6.95
N MET A 214 -12.73 1.25 -7.48
CA MET A 214 -13.11 1.45 -8.87
C MET A 214 -12.35 2.66 -9.44
N GLU A 215 -11.77 2.50 -10.61
CA GLU A 215 -11.17 3.57 -11.41
C GLU A 215 -11.97 3.74 -12.70
N TYR A 216 -12.42 4.97 -12.96
CA TYR A 216 -13.07 5.37 -14.20
C TYR A 216 -12.14 6.27 -15.00
N ARG A 217 -11.91 5.95 -16.26
CA ARG A 217 -11.01 6.62 -17.22
C ARG A 217 -11.82 7.21 -18.36
N PRO A 218 -12.48 8.38 -18.18
CA PRO A 218 -13.28 9.01 -19.25
C PRO A 218 -12.43 9.40 -20.44
N PHE A 219 -11.15 9.75 -20.20
CA PHE A 219 -10.13 10.07 -21.18
C PHE A 219 -8.82 9.40 -20.80
N ASP A 220 -7.90 9.23 -21.73
CA ASP A 220 -6.61 8.57 -21.49
C ASP A 220 -5.77 9.30 -20.44
N GLU A 221 -5.91 10.64 -20.39
CA GLU A 221 -5.18 11.50 -19.46
C GLU A 221 -5.83 11.61 -18.09
N PHE A 222 -7.17 11.48 -17.97
CA PHE A 222 -7.90 11.78 -16.75
C PHE A 222 -8.54 10.54 -16.14
N LYS A 223 -8.39 10.40 -14.82
CA LYS A 223 -8.88 9.25 -14.05
C LYS A 223 -9.58 9.71 -12.79
N ILE A 224 -10.72 9.13 -12.50
CA ILE A 224 -11.46 9.32 -11.25
C ILE A 224 -11.46 7.99 -10.51
N ARG A 225 -11.27 8.03 -9.20
CA ARG A 225 -11.17 6.83 -8.36
C ARG A 225 -12.04 6.95 -7.13
N THR A 226 -12.61 5.83 -6.74
CA THR A 226 -13.28 5.68 -5.46
C THR A 226 -12.94 4.34 -4.88
N GLY A 227 -12.92 4.26 -3.56
CA GLY A 227 -12.63 3.02 -2.87
C GLY A 227 -13.20 3.00 -1.47
N ILE A 228 -13.13 1.84 -0.87
CA ILE A 228 -13.55 1.60 0.50
C ILE A 228 -12.65 0.54 1.13
N ARG A 229 -12.24 0.74 2.37
CA ARG A 229 -11.56 -0.25 3.21
C ARG A 229 -12.43 -0.53 4.43
N THR A 230 -12.54 -1.79 4.79
CA THR A 230 -13.23 -2.23 6.02
C THR A 230 -12.25 -2.25 7.20
N ALA A 231 -12.77 -2.34 8.43
CA ALA A 231 -12.03 -2.57 9.68
C ALA A 231 -10.86 -1.58 9.95
N PRO A 232 -11.10 -0.28 10.22
CA PRO A 232 -12.38 0.42 10.23
C PRO A 232 -12.83 0.84 8.83
N LEU A 233 -14.11 1.18 8.71
CA LEU A 233 -14.68 1.64 7.44
C LEU A 233 -14.08 2.99 7.04
N ARG A 234 -13.34 3.01 5.92
CA ARG A 234 -12.64 4.18 5.40
C ARG A 234 -12.93 4.33 3.90
N PRO A 235 -13.91 5.14 3.51
CA PRO A 235 -14.10 5.51 2.11
C PRO A 235 -12.96 6.40 1.62
N SER A 236 -12.62 6.27 0.35
CA SER A 236 -11.58 7.03 -0.33
C SER A 236 -12.06 7.55 -1.68
N LEU A 237 -11.50 8.68 -2.09
CA LEU A 237 -11.72 9.32 -3.38
C LEU A 237 -10.38 9.81 -3.93
N GLY A 238 -10.27 9.92 -5.25
CA GLY A 238 -9.11 10.52 -5.86
C GLY A 238 -9.28 10.81 -7.32
N ALA A 239 -8.33 11.57 -7.84
CA ALA A 239 -8.22 11.87 -9.25
C ALA A 239 -6.76 11.78 -9.71
N GLY A 240 -6.56 11.45 -10.98
CA GLY A 240 -5.25 11.42 -11.61
C GLY A 240 -5.28 12.10 -12.95
N TYR A 241 -4.19 12.80 -13.26
CA TYR A 241 -4.00 13.43 -14.57
C TYR A 241 -2.64 13.08 -15.12
N ARG A 242 -2.60 12.73 -16.41
CA ARG A 242 -1.36 12.42 -17.14
C ARG A 242 -1.04 13.52 -18.14
N ILE A 243 0.16 14.07 -18.06
CA ILE A 243 0.66 15.09 -19.00
C ILE A 243 2.15 14.87 -19.27
N ALA A 244 2.53 14.79 -20.54
CA ALA A 244 3.92 14.76 -21.00
C ALA A 244 4.80 13.71 -20.25
N GLY A 245 4.27 12.51 -19.96
CA GLY A 245 4.98 11.46 -19.25
C GLY A 245 4.90 11.54 -17.71
N PHE A 246 4.35 12.64 -17.18
CA PHE A 246 4.07 12.80 -15.76
C PHE A 246 2.66 12.30 -15.43
N ASP A 247 2.54 11.51 -14.37
CA ASP A 247 1.27 11.20 -13.70
C ASP A 247 1.21 12.05 -12.43
N VAL A 248 0.15 12.82 -12.24
CA VAL A 248 -0.14 13.57 -11.01
C VAL A 248 -1.40 12.99 -10.41
N ASP A 249 -1.33 12.52 -9.18
CA ASP A 249 -2.43 11.90 -8.47
C ASP A 249 -2.72 12.68 -7.18
N ILE A 250 -4.00 12.91 -6.90
CA ILE A 250 -4.49 13.40 -5.61
C ILE A 250 -5.44 12.36 -5.03
N GLY A 251 -5.41 12.22 -3.71
CA GLY A 251 -6.26 11.26 -3.02
C GLY A 251 -6.64 11.73 -1.63
N MET A 252 -7.81 11.28 -1.19
CA MET A 252 -8.31 11.51 0.15
C MET A 252 -8.93 10.24 0.72
N VAL A 253 -8.79 10.08 2.02
CA VAL A 253 -9.39 9.00 2.82
C VAL A 253 -10.13 9.63 3.98
N TYR A 254 -11.36 9.23 4.20
CA TYR A 254 -12.16 9.69 5.34
C TYR A 254 -12.20 8.63 6.43
N HIS A 255 -11.93 9.06 7.66
CA HIS A 255 -12.08 8.26 8.88
C HIS A 255 -13.16 8.89 9.78
N ALA A 256 -14.16 8.10 10.18
CA ALA A 256 -15.35 8.62 10.87
C ALA A 256 -15.05 9.37 12.18
N VAL A 257 -13.95 9.04 12.86
CA VAL A 257 -13.56 9.66 14.15
C VAL A 257 -12.41 10.67 13.96
N LEU A 258 -11.42 10.35 13.13
CA LEU A 258 -10.18 11.12 13.02
C LEU A 258 -10.20 12.15 11.87
N GLY A 259 -11.25 12.14 11.03
CA GLY A 259 -11.41 13.12 9.97
C GLY A 259 -10.75 12.73 8.65
N VAL A 260 -10.33 13.70 7.87
CA VAL A 260 -9.84 13.54 6.50
C VAL A 260 -8.33 13.49 6.44
N SER A 261 -7.82 12.53 5.69
CA SER A 261 -6.41 12.44 5.30
C SER A 261 -6.28 12.70 3.80
N MET A 262 -5.27 13.44 3.38
CA MET A 262 -5.10 13.84 1.98
C MET A 262 -3.66 13.66 1.53
N GLY A 263 -3.47 13.49 0.24
CA GLY A 263 -2.14 13.42 -0.34
C GLY A 263 -2.07 13.80 -1.81
N ILE A 264 -0.85 14.02 -2.24
CA ILE A 264 -0.47 14.27 -3.63
C ILE A 264 0.69 13.36 -4.01
N GLY A 265 0.65 12.83 -5.20
CA GLY A 265 1.71 12.02 -5.80
C GLY A 265 2.07 12.53 -7.18
N ILE A 266 3.34 12.45 -7.51
CA ILE A 266 3.86 12.71 -8.84
C ILE A 266 4.72 11.53 -9.27
N ALA A 267 4.59 11.12 -10.52
CA ALA A 267 5.47 10.12 -11.08
C ALA A 267 5.83 10.45 -12.53
N PHE A 268 7.01 10.04 -12.95
CA PHE A 268 7.51 10.20 -14.31
C PHE A 268 7.94 8.86 -14.87
N SER A 269 7.39 8.50 -16.03
CA SER A 269 7.68 7.23 -16.72
C SER A 269 8.38 7.49 -18.05
N PHE A 270 9.49 6.75 -18.35
CA PHE A 270 10.33 6.93 -19.53
C PHE A 270 10.96 5.62 -20.02
#